data_2f8f72cc09199086f0a7a38f8b72dc4e
#
_entry.id   2f8f72cc09199086f0a7a38f8b72dc4e
#
_cell.length_a   1.000
_cell.length_b   1.000
_cell.length_c   1.000
_cell.angle_alpha   90.00
_cell.angle_beta   90.00
_cell.angle_gamma   90.00
#
_symmetry.space_group_name_H-M   'P 1'
#
loop_
_entity.id
_entity.type
_entity.pdbx_description
1 polymer ?
#
loop_
_entity_poly.entity_id
_entity_poly.type
_entity_poly.pdbx_seq_one_letter_code
_entity_poly.pdbx_strand_id
1 'polypeptide(L)'
;MGIRSDLNANFDYEIVDEFLDHYSMMIDSMEIMIIDLSKPNMYRRSVDELFRVFHNIKSASGFLKIEPMTRLASFVEEALEELRKRTKPVNENTVNWLLSVSDMFAQWLNDFKQDKELTHVKYSLLKLPDLE
;
A
#
# COMPACT_ATOMS: atom_id res chain seq x y z
N MET A 1 -2.13 2.83 -24.44
CA MET A 1 -3.00 2.02 -23.61
C MET A 1 -2.36 1.78 -22.28
N GLY A 2 -3.16 1.88 -21.22
CA GLY A 2 -2.62 1.85 -19.88
C GLY A 2 -3.12 0.69 -19.06
N ILE A 3 -2.85 0.75 -17.76
CA ILE A 3 -3.18 -0.31 -16.82
C ILE A 3 -4.69 -0.59 -16.75
N ARG A 4 -5.53 0.46 -16.80
CA ARG A 4 -6.99 0.30 -16.72
C ARG A 4 -7.52 -0.47 -17.93
N SER A 5 -7.05 -0.10 -19.12
CA SER A 5 -7.44 -0.77 -20.36
C SER A 5 -6.98 -2.23 -20.35
N ASP A 6 -5.79 -2.50 -19.86
CA ASP A 6 -5.26 -3.87 -19.77
C ASP A 6 -6.11 -4.73 -18.82
N LEU A 7 -6.51 -4.19 -17.68
CA LEU A 7 -7.37 -4.91 -16.76
C LEU A 7 -8.74 -5.16 -17.34
N ASN A 8 -9.33 -4.18 -18.00
CA ASN A 8 -10.65 -4.33 -18.63
C ASN A 8 -10.66 -5.36 -19.76
N ALA A 9 -9.50 -5.60 -20.37
CA ALA A 9 -9.37 -6.62 -21.42
C ALA A 9 -9.37 -8.04 -20.84
N ASN A 10 -9.00 -8.22 -19.57
CA ASN A 10 -8.82 -9.53 -18.95
C ASN A 10 -9.79 -9.84 -17.82
N PHE A 11 -10.49 -8.86 -17.28
CA PHE A 11 -11.40 -9.02 -16.15
C PHE A 11 -12.69 -8.27 -16.39
N ASP A 12 -13.77 -8.69 -15.71
CA ASP A 12 -15.04 -8.00 -15.77
C ASP A 12 -14.88 -6.55 -15.30
N TYR A 13 -15.53 -5.66 -16.04
CA TYR A 13 -15.52 -4.22 -15.75
C TYR A 13 -15.95 -3.93 -14.32
N GLU A 14 -16.98 -4.61 -13.81
CA GLU A 14 -17.49 -4.41 -12.46
C GLU A 14 -16.45 -4.78 -11.40
N ILE A 15 -15.69 -5.85 -11.64
CA ILE A 15 -14.64 -6.29 -10.72
C ILE A 15 -13.52 -5.24 -10.64
N VAL A 16 -13.13 -4.71 -11.79
CA VAL A 16 -12.09 -3.68 -11.85
C VAL A 16 -12.55 -2.40 -11.15
N ASP A 17 -13.80 -1.98 -11.41
CA ASP A 17 -14.37 -0.80 -10.75
C ASP A 17 -14.42 -0.96 -9.24
N GLU A 18 -14.87 -2.10 -8.76
CA GLU A 18 -14.94 -2.38 -7.33
C GLU A 18 -13.55 -2.33 -6.69
N PHE A 19 -12.56 -2.92 -7.36
CA PHE A 19 -11.18 -2.86 -6.90
C PHE A 19 -10.72 -1.41 -6.77
N LEU A 20 -10.96 -0.58 -7.79
CA LEU A 20 -10.50 0.81 -7.79
C LEU A 20 -11.19 1.64 -6.71
N ASP A 21 -12.48 1.40 -6.47
CA ASP A 21 -13.20 2.10 -5.41
C ASP A 21 -12.63 1.77 -4.03
N HIS A 22 -12.41 0.49 -3.74
CA HIS A 22 -11.80 0.06 -2.49
C HIS A 22 -10.37 0.56 -2.33
N TYR A 23 -9.60 0.48 -3.41
CA TYR A 23 -8.22 0.94 -3.42
C TYR A 23 -8.15 2.44 -3.12
N SER A 24 -9.00 3.23 -3.76
CA SER A 24 -9.05 4.67 -3.52
C SER A 24 -9.36 5.00 -2.07
N MET A 25 -10.30 4.28 -1.46
CA MET A 25 -10.64 4.49 -0.05
C MET A 25 -9.47 4.15 0.88
N MET A 26 -8.76 3.06 0.59
CA MET A 26 -7.59 2.67 1.37
C MET A 26 -6.47 3.71 1.27
N ILE A 27 -6.23 4.25 0.07
CA ILE A 27 -5.23 5.29 -0.13
C ILE A 27 -5.59 6.54 0.66
N ASP A 28 -6.86 6.95 0.65
CA ASP A 28 -7.28 8.16 1.35
C ASP A 28 -7.03 8.12 2.86
N SER A 29 -7.11 6.94 3.46
CA SER A 29 -6.92 6.79 4.90
C SER A 29 -5.49 6.44 5.30
N MET A 30 -4.65 6.05 4.35
CA MET A 30 -3.34 5.48 4.62
C MET A 30 -2.39 6.46 5.32
N GLU A 31 -2.33 7.70 4.87
CA GLU A 31 -1.40 8.68 5.40
C GLU A 31 -1.64 8.95 6.88
N ILE A 32 -2.90 9.11 7.28
CA ILE A 32 -3.25 9.35 8.67
C ILE A 32 -2.85 8.17 9.55
N MET A 33 -3.10 6.95 9.09
CA MET A 33 -2.68 5.75 9.81
C MET A 33 -1.18 5.69 10.01
N ILE A 34 -0.41 6.07 9.00
CA ILE A 34 1.04 6.07 9.06
C ILE A 34 1.54 7.10 10.07
N ILE A 35 0.99 8.30 10.04
CA ILE A 35 1.36 9.36 10.97
C ILE A 35 1.08 8.94 12.42
N ASP A 36 -0.04 8.24 12.64
CA ASP A 36 -0.42 7.77 13.98
C ASP A 36 0.51 6.70 14.55
N LEU A 37 1.35 6.09 13.71
CA LEU A 37 2.33 5.09 14.17
C LEU A 37 3.36 5.65 15.15
N SER A 38 3.60 6.95 15.13
CA SER A 38 4.55 7.59 16.04
C SER A 38 3.94 8.03 17.36
N LYS A 39 2.62 7.86 17.52
CA LYS A 39 1.90 8.30 18.72
C LYS A 39 1.77 7.15 19.71
N PRO A 40 2.18 7.35 20.98
CA PRO A 40 2.20 6.25 21.97
C PRO A 40 0.84 5.59 22.20
N ASN A 41 -0.25 6.34 22.11
CA ASN A 41 -1.59 5.80 22.36
C ASN A 41 -2.31 5.30 21.11
N MET A 42 -1.67 5.39 19.93
CA MET A 42 -2.30 5.07 18.66
C MET A 42 -1.57 4.00 17.85
N TYR A 43 -0.26 3.81 18.12
CA TYR A 43 0.55 3.01 17.21
C TYR A 43 0.09 1.56 17.07
N ARG A 44 -0.33 0.91 18.16
CA ARG A 44 -0.78 -0.49 18.08
C ARG A 44 -1.98 -0.66 17.16
N ARG A 45 -2.95 0.20 17.32
CA ARG A 45 -4.15 0.19 16.50
C ARG A 45 -3.80 0.49 15.05
N SER A 46 -2.94 1.49 14.84
CA SER A 46 -2.55 1.89 13.48
C SER A 46 -1.74 0.83 12.76
N VAL A 47 -0.84 0.12 13.47
CA VAL A 47 -0.11 -1.01 12.87
C VAL A 47 -1.10 -2.08 12.42
N ASP A 48 -2.07 -2.44 13.25
CA ASP A 48 -3.05 -3.46 12.90
C ASP A 48 -3.92 -3.04 11.71
N GLU A 49 -4.34 -1.78 11.69
CA GLU A 49 -5.15 -1.26 10.59
C GLU A 49 -4.35 -1.24 9.26
N LEU A 50 -3.11 -0.76 9.33
CA LEU A 50 -2.24 -0.75 8.15
C LEU A 50 -1.93 -2.16 7.66
N PHE A 51 -1.70 -3.10 8.56
CA PHE A 51 -1.47 -4.49 8.20
C PHE A 51 -2.64 -5.01 7.37
N ARG A 52 -3.86 -4.74 7.80
CA ARG A 52 -5.06 -5.17 7.06
C ARG A 52 -5.16 -4.50 5.70
N VAL A 53 -4.84 -3.20 5.65
CA VAL A 53 -4.87 -2.46 4.38
C VAL A 53 -3.92 -3.09 3.37
N PHE A 54 -2.66 -3.31 3.75
CA PHE A 54 -1.68 -3.89 2.83
C PHE A 54 -1.98 -5.35 2.51
N HIS A 55 -2.52 -6.10 3.47
CA HIS A 55 -2.98 -7.45 3.20
C HIS A 55 -4.09 -7.47 2.15
N ASN A 56 -5.06 -6.58 2.27
CA ASN A 56 -6.16 -6.47 1.31
C ASN A 56 -5.66 -6.04 -0.07
N ILE A 57 -4.73 -5.08 -0.13
CA ILE A 57 -4.14 -4.66 -1.41
C ILE A 57 -3.38 -5.83 -2.04
N LYS A 58 -2.61 -6.56 -1.24
CA LYS A 58 -1.87 -7.73 -1.73
C LYS A 58 -2.82 -8.76 -2.35
N SER A 59 -3.90 -9.09 -1.64
CA SER A 59 -4.86 -10.09 -2.10
C SER A 59 -5.57 -9.65 -3.38
N ALA A 60 -6.07 -8.41 -3.40
CA ALA A 60 -6.83 -7.91 -4.54
C ALA A 60 -5.95 -7.73 -5.77
N SER A 61 -4.75 -7.15 -5.58
CA SER A 61 -3.82 -6.97 -6.70
C SER A 61 -3.30 -8.30 -7.23
N GLY A 62 -3.14 -9.29 -6.35
CA GLY A 62 -2.76 -10.64 -6.74
C GLY A 62 -3.82 -11.29 -7.60
N PHE A 63 -5.09 -11.13 -7.26
CA PHE A 63 -6.21 -11.63 -8.05
C PHE A 63 -6.21 -11.00 -9.45
N LEU A 64 -5.96 -9.69 -9.52
CA LEU A 64 -5.93 -8.96 -10.79
C LEU A 64 -4.59 -9.07 -11.51
N LYS A 65 -3.64 -9.78 -10.94
CA LYS A 65 -2.30 -9.99 -11.50
C LYS A 65 -1.52 -8.71 -11.75
N ILE A 66 -1.68 -7.74 -10.85
CA ILE A 66 -0.91 -6.51 -10.86
C ILE A 66 0.36 -6.74 -10.04
N GLU A 67 1.34 -7.43 -10.63
CA GLU A 67 2.51 -7.93 -9.92
C GLU A 67 3.30 -6.89 -9.13
N PRO A 68 3.65 -5.72 -9.67
CA PRO A 68 4.42 -4.74 -8.90
C PRO A 68 3.72 -4.32 -7.61
N MET A 69 2.41 -4.14 -7.68
CA MET A 69 1.61 -3.76 -6.51
C MET A 69 1.58 -4.88 -5.48
N THR A 70 1.38 -6.11 -5.93
CA THR A 70 1.35 -7.28 -5.05
C THR A 70 2.68 -7.45 -4.33
N ARG A 71 3.79 -7.29 -5.04
CA ARG A 71 5.13 -7.43 -4.45
C ARG A 71 5.42 -6.36 -3.42
N LEU A 72 5.12 -5.10 -3.72
CA LEU A 72 5.36 -4.04 -2.76
C LEU A 72 4.45 -4.18 -1.54
N ALA A 73 3.18 -4.49 -1.75
CA ALA A 73 2.25 -4.70 -0.64
C ALA A 73 2.70 -5.85 0.25
N SER A 74 3.18 -6.94 -0.33
CA SER A 74 3.71 -8.09 0.42
C SER A 74 4.94 -7.70 1.25
N PHE A 75 5.84 -6.93 0.66
CA PHE A 75 7.04 -6.46 1.34
C PHE A 75 6.69 -5.58 2.55
N VAL A 76 5.76 -4.66 2.36
CA VAL A 76 5.30 -3.78 3.44
C VAL A 76 4.55 -4.56 4.52
N GLU A 77 3.71 -5.52 4.11
CA GLU A 77 2.99 -6.38 5.05
C GLU A 77 3.95 -7.12 6.00
N GLU A 78 5.05 -7.64 5.46
CA GLU A 78 6.06 -8.32 6.27
C GLU A 78 6.71 -7.36 7.28
N ALA A 79 7.00 -6.14 6.86
CA ALA A 79 7.55 -5.13 7.76
C ALA A 79 6.56 -4.78 8.87
N LEU A 80 5.27 -4.64 8.52
CA LEU A 80 4.23 -4.36 9.50
C LEU A 80 4.04 -5.51 10.48
N GLU A 81 4.21 -6.76 10.02
CA GLU A 81 4.16 -7.93 10.90
C GLU A 81 5.24 -7.85 11.96
N GLU A 82 6.45 -7.42 11.59
CA GLU A 82 7.52 -7.21 12.55
C GLU A 82 7.19 -6.08 13.53
N LEU A 83 6.61 -5.00 13.04
CA LEU A 83 6.19 -3.88 13.89
C LEU A 83 5.09 -4.25 14.87
N ARG A 84 4.22 -5.20 14.53
CA ARG A 84 3.17 -5.69 15.43
C ARG A 84 3.72 -6.34 16.69
N LYS A 85 4.93 -6.85 16.63
CA LYS A 85 5.60 -7.51 17.76
C LYS A 85 6.27 -6.50 18.69
N ARG A 86 6.34 -5.24 18.29
CA ARG A 86 7.00 -4.20 19.08
C ARG A 86 6.09 -3.62 20.13
N THR A 87 6.71 -3.07 21.17
CA THR A 87 6.00 -2.45 22.28
C THR A 87 6.17 -0.95 22.33
N LYS A 88 6.89 -0.38 21.37
CA LYS A 88 7.19 1.07 21.28
C LYS A 88 6.56 1.67 20.03
N PRO A 89 6.27 2.97 20.06
CA PRO A 89 5.87 3.67 18.84
C PRO A 89 6.92 3.49 17.73
N VAL A 90 6.45 3.57 16.50
CA VAL A 90 7.30 3.39 15.33
C VAL A 90 8.24 4.60 15.18
N ASN A 91 9.50 4.34 14.85
CA ASN A 91 10.50 5.40 14.73
C ASN A 91 10.28 6.25 13.48
N GLU A 92 10.91 7.43 13.47
CA GLU A 92 10.73 8.41 12.41
C GLU A 92 11.18 7.89 11.04
N ASN A 93 12.28 7.15 10.98
CA ASN A 93 12.78 6.60 9.72
C ASN A 93 11.78 5.64 9.10
N THR A 94 11.14 4.82 9.92
CA THR A 94 10.14 3.86 9.45
C THR A 94 8.87 4.59 9.00
N VAL A 95 8.45 5.61 9.74
CA VAL A 95 7.30 6.43 9.35
C VAL A 95 7.57 7.09 7.99
N ASN A 96 8.75 7.68 7.82
CA ASN A 96 9.10 8.32 6.55
C ASN A 96 9.15 7.33 5.39
N TRP A 97 9.66 6.14 5.63
CA TRP A 97 9.64 5.08 4.61
C TRP A 97 8.21 4.72 4.21
N LEU A 98 7.33 4.53 5.20
CA LEU A 98 5.93 4.21 4.92
C LEU A 98 5.20 5.34 4.21
N LEU A 99 5.52 6.60 4.51
CA LEU A 99 4.98 7.73 3.77
C LEU A 99 5.41 7.70 2.30
N SER A 100 6.67 7.34 2.05
CA SER A 100 7.14 7.16 0.66
C SER A 100 6.45 6.01 -0.04
N VAL A 101 6.17 4.92 0.67
CA VAL A 101 5.38 3.80 0.15
C VAL A 101 3.96 4.28 -0.18
N SER A 102 3.35 5.05 0.71
CA SER A 102 2.02 5.62 0.49
C SER A 102 1.98 6.47 -0.77
N ASP A 103 3.01 7.28 -0.99
CA ASP A 103 3.12 8.09 -2.21
C ASP A 103 3.16 7.22 -3.46
N MET A 104 3.84 6.09 -3.41
CA MET A 104 3.91 5.16 -4.54
C MET A 104 2.54 4.57 -4.86
N PHE A 105 1.81 4.14 -3.83
CA PHE A 105 0.46 3.61 -4.03
C PHE A 105 -0.50 4.69 -4.53
N ALA A 106 -0.35 5.94 -4.06
CA ALA A 106 -1.15 7.06 -4.56
C ALA A 106 -0.81 7.36 -6.03
N GLN A 107 0.46 7.26 -6.42
CA GLN A 107 0.85 7.43 -7.82
C GLN A 107 0.20 6.36 -8.70
N TRP A 108 0.16 5.12 -8.23
CA TRP A 108 -0.51 4.05 -8.97
C TRP A 108 -2.01 4.30 -9.12
N LEU A 109 -2.66 4.85 -8.09
CA LEU A 109 -4.07 5.24 -8.21
C LEU A 109 -4.25 6.27 -9.33
N ASN A 110 -3.36 7.24 -9.40
CA ASN A 110 -3.38 8.25 -10.46
C ASN A 110 -3.18 7.61 -11.84
N ASP A 111 -2.27 6.63 -11.93
CA ASP A 111 -2.04 5.89 -13.17
C ASP A 111 -3.32 5.17 -13.63
N PHE A 112 -4.07 4.56 -12.71
CA PHE A 112 -5.36 3.94 -13.03
C PHE A 112 -6.36 4.97 -13.55
N LYS A 113 -6.46 6.10 -12.86
CA LYS A 113 -7.44 7.15 -13.23
C LYS A 113 -7.17 7.76 -14.59
N GLN A 114 -5.90 7.87 -14.97
CA GLN A 114 -5.48 8.44 -16.24
C GLN A 114 -5.23 7.37 -17.31
N ASP A 115 -5.44 6.12 -16.98
CA ASP A 115 -5.18 4.98 -17.85
C ASP A 115 -3.78 5.02 -18.46
N LYS A 116 -2.79 5.21 -17.59
CA LYS A 116 -1.37 5.17 -17.96
C LYS A 116 -0.78 3.82 -17.60
N GLU A 117 0.42 3.56 -18.08
CA GLU A 117 1.20 2.42 -17.60
C GLU A 117 1.56 2.66 -16.14
N LEU A 118 1.63 1.58 -15.35
CA LEU A 118 2.02 1.70 -13.95
C LEU A 118 3.43 2.26 -13.83
N THR A 119 3.57 3.29 -12.99
CA THR A 119 4.87 3.85 -12.65
C THR A 119 5.74 2.76 -12.02
N HIS A 120 7.01 2.72 -12.39
CA HIS A 120 7.94 1.73 -11.84
C HIS A 120 8.22 2.00 -10.36
N VAL A 121 8.37 0.92 -9.59
CA VAL A 121 8.69 1.01 -8.16
C VAL A 121 10.07 1.63 -8.00
N LYS A 122 10.19 2.57 -7.07
CA LYS A 122 11.48 3.15 -6.72
C LYS A 122 12.27 2.15 -5.88
N TYR A 123 13.53 1.94 -6.24
CA TYR A 123 14.40 0.99 -5.53
C TYR A 123 14.53 1.29 -4.04
N SER A 124 14.52 2.58 -3.67
CA SER A 124 14.62 2.98 -2.27
C SER A 124 13.50 2.42 -1.40
N LEU A 125 12.33 2.12 -1.99
CA LEU A 125 11.21 1.55 -1.24
C LEU A 125 11.42 0.09 -0.89
N LEU A 126 12.32 -0.60 -1.58
CA LEU A 126 12.61 -2.01 -1.36
C LEU A 126 13.70 -2.24 -0.32
N LYS A 127 14.19 -1.16 0.28
CA LYS A 127 15.15 -1.22 1.38
C LYS A 127 14.43 -0.92 2.67
N LEU A 128 14.39 -1.90 3.58
CA LEU A 128 13.81 -1.68 4.90
C LEU A 128 14.69 -0.73 5.71
N PRO A 129 14.08 0.28 6.34
CA PRO A 129 14.80 1.06 7.34
C PRO A 129 15.01 0.20 8.60
N ASP A 130 15.81 0.69 9.52
CA ASP A 130 15.93 0.06 10.83
C ASP A 130 14.59 0.24 11.56
N LEU A 131 13.91 -0.87 11.84
CA LEU A 131 12.58 -0.87 12.43
C LEU A 131 12.58 -0.68 13.95
N GLU A 132 13.71 -0.59 14.55
CA GLU A 132 13.89 -0.48 16.01
C GLU A 132 13.21 0.73 16.61
#